data_8a30c5e2bb1fbb67a00628d06d423b13
#
_entry.id   8a30c5e2bb1fbb67a00628d06d423b13
#
_cell.length_a   1.000
_cell.length_b   1.000
_cell.length_c   1.000
_cell.angle_alpha   90.00
_cell.angle_beta   90.00
_cell.angle_gamma   90.00
#
_symmetry.space_group_name_H-M   'P 1'
#
loop_
_entity.id
_entity.type
_entity.pdbx_description
1 polymer ?
#
loop_
_entity_poly.entity_id
_entity_poly.type
_entity_poly.pdbx_seq_one_letter_code
_entity_poly.pdbx_strand_id
1 'polypeptide(L)'
;GTENTLNSGSNLDSVSTPTIEISKEESRELALEKSERITIDTERLSGSISLNGGRIDDLQLLDYNVRLNDESEKVTLLSPAGAPNAYFTMYGWAPAGSLDFDEVPGASTKWNVDGNSILTESTPISLTWDNKAGLTFRRDISIDKDYLFSIKQTVENNSDKIVRMRPYGIIARKGEPDMRGFFILHEGIVRFQDGELDELDYSDLEDFEFSGNERANVEEKNVKTSGWIGFTDHYWMTTLAPKQGASFQTAAKYSAERDTYQTEFRYPVVDIQPATSYSVETNLFAGAKEWAAINSYEKSHNIEKFVDSIDWGWFFFLTKPIFRVLFWLNSIIGNMGWSIVGLTLIIKTILFPLAYKSHVSMARMKELQPEMEKIKE
;
A
#
# COMPACT_ATOMS: atom_id res chain seq x y z
N GLY A 1 38.47 -37.34 7.43
CA GLY A 1 37.28 -36.93 6.79
C GLY A 1 36.42 -36.17 7.78
N THR A 2 36.47 -34.85 7.77
CA THR A 2 35.58 -33.98 8.53
C THR A 2 34.72 -33.27 7.54
N GLU A 3 33.44 -33.63 7.51
CA GLU A 3 32.39 -32.93 6.75
C GLU A 3 32.15 -31.59 7.41
N ASN A 4 32.44 -30.51 6.70
CA ASN A 4 31.99 -29.17 7.01
C ASN A 4 30.56 -29.00 6.45
N THR A 5 29.56 -29.18 7.29
CA THR A 5 28.21 -28.71 7.04
C THR A 5 28.22 -27.20 7.14
N LEU A 6 28.15 -26.54 5.98
CA LEU A 6 27.85 -25.12 5.86
C LEU A 6 26.41 -24.87 6.33
N ASN A 7 26.30 -24.41 7.56
CA ASN A 7 25.06 -23.94 8.14
C ASN A 7 24.80 -22.53 7.60
N SER A 8 24.08 -22.42 6.47
CA SER A 8 23.57 -21.15 5.93
C SER A 8 22.34 -20.71 6.72
N GLY A 9 22.56 -20.35 7.98
CA GLY A 9 21.64 -19.54 8.75
C GLY A 9 21.82 -18.10 8.28
N SER A 10 20.90 -17.59 7.49
CA SER A 10 20.81 -16.16 7.19
C SER A 10 20.45 -15.42 8.48
N ASN A 11 21.48 -14.97 9.21
CA ASN A 11 21.30 -13.91 10.18
C ASN A 11 20.88 -12.66 9.39
N LEU A 12 19.58 -12.40 9.34
CA LEU A 12 19.06 -11.08 9.06
C LEU A 12 19.52 -10.21 10.22
N ASP A 13 20.68 -9.53 10.06
CA ASP A 13 21.18 -8.59 11.03
C ASP A 13 20.03 -7.66 11.41
N SER A 14 19.78 -7.49 12.70
CA SER A 14 18.72 -6.67 13.29
C SER A 14 19.02 -5.17 13.08
N VAL A 15 18.98 -4.72 11.83
CA VAL A 15 19.12 -3.32 11.48
C VAL A 15 17.72 -2.71 11.45
N SER A 16 17.41 -1.92 12.47
CA SER A 16 16.14 -1.22 12.55
C SER A 16 16.07 -0.06 11.54
N THR A 17 14.89 0.15 10.98
CA THR A 17 14.60 1.36 10.20
C THR A 17 14.37 2.53 11.14
N PRO A 18 14.71 3.76 10.73
CA PRO A 18 14.48 4.93 11.57
C PRO A 18 12.99 5.07 11.87
N THR A 19 12.67 5.26 13.15
CA THR A 19 11.31 5.63 13.56
C THR A 19 11.11 7.11 13.23
N ILE A 20 10.04 7.42 12.50
CA ILE A 20 9.79 8.77 12.01
C ILE A 20 9.36 9.66 13.18
N GLU A 21 10.03 10.80 13.38
CA GLU A 21 9.58 11.84 14.28
C GLU A 21 8.53 12.69 13.56
N ILE A 22 7.30 12.68 14.08
CA ILE A 22 6.25 13.60 13.67
C ILE A 22 6.36 14.81 14.61
N SER A 23 6.67 15.97 14.03
CA SER A 23 6.79 17.24 14.76
C SER A 23 5.43 17.68 15.35
N LYS A 24 5.46 18.70 16.24
CA LYS A 24 4.27 19.32 16.82
C LYS A 24 3.23 19.66 15.75
N GLU A 25 1.97 19.34 16.02
CA GLU A 25 0.85 19.56 15.09
C GLU A 25 0.74 21.01 14.64
N GLU A 26 0.66 21.19 13.33
CA GLU A 26 0.47 22.48 12.67
C GLU A 26 -0.59 22.29 11.56
N SER A 27 -1.12 23.40 11.03
CA SER A 27 -2.00 23.26 9.87
C SER A 27 -1.26 22.62 8.69
N ARG A 28 -2.00 21.92 7.83
CA ARG A 28 -1.44 21.26 6.63
C ARG A 28 -0.67 22.26 5.75
N GLU A 29 -1.20 23.47 5.57
CA GLU A 29 -0.60 24.53 4.77
C GLU A 29 0.78 24.93 5.32
N LEU A 30 0.87 25.17 6.63
CA LEU A 30 2.14 25.50 7.28
C LEU A 30 3.15 24.37 7.20
N ALA A 31 2.70 23.11 7.29
CA ALA A 31 3.57 21.95 7.16
C ALA A 31 4.13 21.82 5.73
N LEU A 32 3.33 22.15 4.71
CA LEU A 32 3.77 22.16 3.31
C LEU A 32 4.84 23.22 3.02
N GLU A 33 4.74 24.39 3.64
CA GLU A 33 5.69 25.51 3.44
C GLU A 33 7.09 25.26 4.04
N LYS A 34 7.24 24.28 4.93
CA LYS A 34 8.52 24.00 5.63
C LYS A 34 9.64 23.44 4.75
N SER A 35 9.35 22.98 3.57
CA SER A 35 10.35 22.41 2.66
C SER A 35 10.13 22.84 1.23
N GLU A 36 11.22 22.92 0.49
CA GLU A 36 11.17 22.97 -0.97
C GLU A 36 10.49 21.69 -1.49
N ARG A 37 9.69 21.82 -2.55
CA ARG A 37 8.85 20.73 -3.02
C ARG A 37 8.90 20.58 -4.54
N ILE A 38 8.69 19.36 -5.01
CA ILE A 38 8.46 19.04 -6.42
C ILE A 38 6.96 18.88 -6.61
N THR A 39 6.38 19.48 -7.63
CA THR A 39 4.96 19.35 -7.95
C THR A 39 4.67 17.98 -8.59
N ILE A 40 3.57 17.36 -8.19
CA ILE A 40 2.94 16.23 -8.89
C ILE A 40 1.75 16.80 -9.64
N ASP A 41 1.70 16.61 -10.97
CA ASP A 41 0.65 17.13 -11.83
C ASP A 41 0.33 16.11 -12.93
N THR A 42 -0.72 15.34 -12.72
CA THR A 42 -1.21 14.31 -13.65
C THR A 42 -2.70 14.52 -13.92
N GLU A 43 -3.27 13.76 -14.83
CA GLU A 43 -4.70 13.83 -15.11
C GLU A 43 -5.55 13.50 -13.87
N ARG A 44 -5.09 12.59 -13.00
CA ARG A 44 -5.86 12.04 -11.88
C ARG A 44 -5.35 12.43 -10.50
N LEU A 45 -4.10 12.90 -10.40
CA LEU A 45 -3.44 13.21 -9.14
C LEU A 45 -2.81 14.59 -9.19
N SER A 46 -2.97 15.34 -8.10
CA SER A 46 -2.26 16.58 -7.84
C SER A 46 -1.65 16.56 -6.45
N GLY A 47 -0.49 17.18 -6.29
CA GLY A 47 0.18 17.22 -4.99
C GLY A 47 1.63 17.62 -5.10
N SER A 48 2.43 17.15 -4.13
CA SER A 48 3.85 17.46 -4.14
C SER A 48 4.71 16.49 -3.32
N ILE A 49 6.00 16.47 -3.63
CA ILE A 49 7.04 15.69 -2.94
C ILE A 49 7.92 16.65 -2.17
N SER A 50 8.07 16.45 -0.87
CA SER A 50 8.99 17.21 -0.04
C SER A 50 10.43 16.85 -0.35
N LEU A 51 11.32 17.83 -0.58
CA LEU A 51 12.76 17.59 -0.68
C LEU A 51 13.39 17.22 0.67
N ASN A 52 12.68 17.44 1.76
CA ASN A 52 13.11 17.01 3.10
C ASN A 52 12.71 15.55 3.33
N GLY A 53 13.66 14.63 3.34
CA GLY A 53 13.43 13.20 3.38
C GLY A 53 12.99 12.58 2.06
N GLY A 54 12.70 13.39 1.03
CA GLY A 54 12.16 12.93 -0.25
C GLY A 54 10.82 12.22 -0.07
N ARG A 55 9.93 12.79 0.77
CA ARG A 55 8.62 12.21 1.12
C ARG A 55 7.57 12.55 0.08
N ILE A 56 6.78 11.55 -0.29
CA ILE A 56 5.50 11.78 -0.99
C ILE A 56 4.46 11.94 0.13
N ASP A 57 4.13 13.18 0.45
CA ASP A 57 3.37 13.55 1.64
C ASP A 57 2.27 14.61 1.37
N ASP A 58 1.94 14.78 0.11
CA ASP A 58 0.88 15.67 -0.33
C ASP A 58 0.30 15.11 -1.63
N LEU A 59 -0.89 14.53 -1.56
CA LEU A 59 -1.54 13.91 -2.70
C LEU A 59 -3.05 14.06 -2.64
N GLN A 60 -3.62 14.59 -3.70
CA GLN A 60 -5.06 14.74 -3.89
C GLN A 60 -5.56 13.92 -5.09
N LEU A 61 -6.74 13.35 -4.97
CA LEU A 61 -7.42 12.58 -6.01
C LEU A 61 -8.36 13.50 -6.78
N LEU A 62 -8.03 13.83 -8.03
CA LEU A 62 -8.76 14.83 -8.82
C LEU A 62 -10.14 14.36 -9.29
N ASP A 63 -10.34 13.05 -9.42
CA ASP A 63 -11.63 12.47 -9.81
C ASP A 63 -12.64 12.40 -8.67
N TYR A 64 -12.22 12.67 -7.43
CA TYR A 64 -13.04 12.46 -6.25
C TYR A 64 -13.17 13.71 -5.40
N ASN A 65 -14.41 14.04 -5.05
CA ASN A 65 -14.75 15.14 -4.17
C ASN A 65 -15.11 14.62 -2.77
N VAL A 66 -14.81 15.38 -1.73
CA VAL A 66 -15.18 15.05 -0.34
C VAL A 66 -16.70 14.96 -0.16
N ARG A 67 -17.46 15.75 -0.94
CA ARG A 67 -18.92 15.76 -0.97
C ARG A 67 -19.43 15.61 -2.41
N LEU A 68 -20.70 15.24 -2.55
CA LEU A 68 -21.33 14.99 -3.86
C LEU A 68 -21.59 16.24 -4.72
N ASN A 69 -21.12 17.41 -4.31
CA ASN A 69 -21.24 18.62 -5.12
C ASN A 69 -19.89 18.95 -5.80
N ASP A 70 -19.94 19.44 -7.02
CA ASP A 70 -18.75 19.72 -7.85
C ASP A 70 -17.86 20.85 -7.28
N GLU A 71 -18.39 21.69 -6.38
CA GLU A 71 -17.67 22.78 -5.72
C GLU A 71 -16.95 22.33 -4.44
N SER A 72 -17.06 21.06 -4.05
CA SER A 72 -16.42 20.56 -2.85
C SER A 72 -14.93 20.33 -3.07
N GLU A 73 -14.16 20.39 -1.99
CA GLU A 73 -12.73 20.08 -1.97
C GLU A 73 -12.45 18.67 -2.51
N LYS A 74 -11.31 18.51 -3.16
CA LYS A 74 -10.81 17.21 -3.60
C LYS A 74 -10.39 16.36 -2.42
N VAL A 75 -10.51 15.05 -2.57
CA VAL A 75 -10.07 14.11 -1.53
C VAL A 75 -8.56 14.19 -1.38
N THR A 76 -8.10 14.52 -0.19
CA THR A 76 -6.68 14.47 0.19
C THR A 76 -6.36 13.09 0.71
N LEU A 77 -5.53 12.35 -0.03
CA LEU A 77 -5.09 11.01 0.35
C LEU A 77 -3.87 11.06 1.26
N LEU A 78 -2.84 11.81 0.88
CA LEU A 78 -1.62 11.96 1.66
C LEU A 78 -1.51 13.37 2.24
N SER A 79 -0.99 13.46 3.47
CA SER A 79 -0.86 14.70 4.24
C SER A 79 0.51 14.76 4.92
N PRO A 80 1.18 15.94 4.96
CA PRO A 80 2.56 16.05 5.38
C PRO A 80 2.80 15.71 6.84
N ALA A 81 4.00 15.23 7.13
CA ALA A 81 4.48 15.04 8.49
C ALA A 81 4.41 16.38 9.25
N GLY A 82 3.70 16.38 10.39
CA GLY A 82 3.42 17.60 11.17
C GLY A 82 1.99 18.11 11.01
N ALA A 83 1.26 17.72 10.00
CA ALA A 83 -0.18 17.96 9.93
C ALA A 83 -0.95 17.07 10.93
N PRO A 84 -2.17 17.47 11.36
CA PRO A 84 -2.96 16.68 12.31
C PRO A 84 -3.22 15.24 11.85
N ASN A 85 -3.51 15.05 10.57
CA ASN A 85 -3.75 13.74 9.95
C ASN A 85 -2.58 13.38 9.03
N ALA A 86 -1.35 13.42 9.54
CA ALA A 86 -0.17 13.09 8.75
C ALA A 86 -0.27 11.67 8.19
N TYR A 87 -0.14 11.53 6.87
CA TYR A 87 -0.17 10.27 6.16
C TYR A 87 0.74 10.37 4.95
N PHE A 88 1.86 9.68 4.95
CA PHE A 88 2.90 9.87 3.93
C PHE A 88 3.74 8.63 3.73
N THR A 89 4.49 8.63 2.64
CA THR A 89 5.45 7.58 2.33
C THR A 89 6.85 8.13 2.19
N MET A 90 7.82 7.34 2.59
CA MET A 90 9.23 7.65 2.55
C MET A 90 10.05 6.41 2.19
N TYR A 91 11.17 6.63 1.50
CA TYR A 91 12.13 5.61 1.13
C TYR A 91 13.51 5.98 1.65
N GLY A 92 14.32 4.99 1.94
CA GLY A 92 15.66 5.25 2.47
C GLY A 92 16.55 4.03 2.46
N TRP A 93 17.70 4.22 3.12
CA TRP A 93 18.71 3.20 3.33
C TRP A 93 19.02 3.13 4.84
N ALA A 94 18.91 1.95 5.43
CA ALA A 94 19.34 1.75 6.80
C ALA A 94 20.80 1.30 6.82
N PRO A 95 21.68 1.96 7.60
CA PRO A 95 23.09 1.65 7.65
C PRO A 95 23.29 0.31 8.35
N ALA A 96 24.32 -0.43 7.92
CA ALA A 96 24.78 -1.66 8.54
C ALA A 96 26.31 -1.70 8.62
N GLY A 97 26.85 -2.51 9.53
CA GLY A 97 28.29 -2.62 9.71
C GLY A 97 28.89 -1.38 10.36
N SER A 98 29.75 -0.67 9.63
CA SER A 98 30.48 0.51 10.13
C SER A 98 29.87 1.84 9.70
N LEU A 99 28.76 1.85 8.97
CA LEU A 99 28.09 3.07 8.57
C LEU A 99 27.22 3.60 9.70
N ASP A 100 27.19 4.92 9.86
CA ASP A 100 26.32 5.63 10.78
C ASP A 100 25.05 6.17 10.06
N PHE A 101 24.03 6.53 10.83
CA PHE A 101 22.75 7.02 10.28
C PHE A 101 22.86 8.35 9.52
N ASP A 102 23.84 9.18 9.79
CA ASP A 102 24.12 10.44 9.11
C ASP A 102 24.87 10.24 7.77
N GLU A 103 25.42 9.05 7.53
CA GLU A 103 26.08 8.69 6.28
C GLU A 103 25.11 8.14 5.22
N VAL A 104 23.85 7.90 5.56
CA VAL A 104 22.79 7.42 4.65
C VAL A 104 21.59 8.37 4.66
N PRO A 105 20.82 8.46 3.56
CA PRO A 105 19.68 9.37 3.52
C PRO A 105 18.54 8.87 4.41
N GLY A 106 18.08 9.75 5.31
CA GLY A 106 16.99 9.55 6.27
C GLY A 106 15.89 10.60 6.16
N ALA A 107 15.06 10.68 7.19
CA ALA A 107 13.88 11.54 7.24
C ALA A 107 14.19 13.06 7.18
N SER A 108 15.39 13.47 7.62
CA SER A 108 15.84 14.88 7.64
C SER A 108 16.78 15.24 6.48
N THR A 109 17.10 14.28 5.60
CA THR A 109 18.01 14.53 4.48
C THR A 109 17.39 15.50 3.49
N LYS A 110 18.08 16.59 3.20
CA LYS A 110 17.68 17.51 2.15
C LYS A 110 18.20 17.02 0.80
N TRP A 111 17.28 16.56 -0.05
CA TRP A 111 17.57 16.09 -1.39
C TRP A 111 17.73 17.25 -2.37
N ASN A 112 18.56 17.06 -3.40
CA ASN A 112 18.67 17.96 -4.54
C ASN A 112 17.89 17.39 -5.73
N VAL A 113 17.26 18.27 -6.49
CA VAL A 113 16.57 17.89 -7.73
C VAL A 113 17.62 17.81 -8.85
N ASP A 114 17.62 16.71 -9.58
CA ASP A 114 18.42 16.52 -10.77
C ASP A 114 17.50 16.46 -12.00
N GLY A 115 17.41 17.59 -12.72
CA GLY A 115 16.55 17.72 -13.90
C GLY A 115 15.19 18.33 -13.63
N ASN A 116 14.12 17.59 -13.90
CA ASN A 116 12.75 18.11 -13.84
C ASN A 116 12.26 18.35 -12.41
N SER A 117 11.51 19.42 -12.21
CA SER A 117 10.85 19.78 -10.93
C SER A 117 9.34 19.56 -10.91
N ILE A 118 8.79 18.95 -11.96
CA ILE A 118 7.36 18.58 -12.06
C ILE A 118 7.30 17.12 -12.49
N LEU A 119 6.62 16.30 -11.67
CA LEU A 119 6.34 14.90 -11.97
C LEU A 119 5.03 14.81 -12.72
N THR A 120 5.06 14.28 -13.93
CA THR A 120 3.89 13.95 -14.75
C THR A 120 4.00 12.51 -15.26
N GLU A 121 2.98 11.98 -15.93
CA GLU A 121 3.02 10.63 -16.53
C GLU A 121 4.16 10.45 -17.54
N SER A 122 4.58 11.54 -18.19
CA SER A 122 5.65 11.54 -19.20
C SER A 122 6.99 12.09 -18.72
N THR A 123 7.01 12.71 -17.54
CA THR A 123 8.17 13.44 -17.02
C THR A 123 8.55 12.89 -15.64
N PRO A 124 9.43 11.88 -15.58
CA PRO A 124 9.96 11.39 -14.30
C PRO A 124 10.87 12.44 -13.66
N ILE A 125 11.05 12.32 -12.35
CA ILE A 125 11.97 13.17 -11.57
C ILE A 125 13.10 12.35 -10.97
N SER A 126 14.20 13.01 -10.68
CA SER A 126 15.33 12.43 -9.98
C SER A 126 15.76 13.30 -8.82
N LEU A 127 15.98 12.64 -7.68
CA LEU A 127 16.52 13.25 -6.47
C LEU A 127 17.91 12.68 -6.22
N THR A 128 18.86 13.53 -5.83
CA THR A 128 20.23 13.12 -5.53
C THR A 128 20.67 13.66 -4.18
N TRP A 129 21.50 12.90 -3.49
CA TRP A 129 22.15 13.31 -2.26
C TRP A 129 23.53 12.67 -2.16
N ASP A 130 24.52 13.44 -1.73
CA ASP A 130 25.90 13.03 -1.57
C ASP A 130 26.30 13.22 -0.11
N ASN A 131 26.78 12.15 0.55
CA ASN A 131 27.16 12.18 1.97
C ASN A 131 28.54 12.82 2.21
N LYS A 132 29.23 13.30 1.15
CA LYS A 132 30.59 13.86 1.18
C LYS A 132 31.69 12.89 1.67
N ALA A 133 31.35 11.62 1.90
CA ALA A 133 32.24 10.54 2.29
C ALA A 133 32.42 9.49 1.19
N GLY A 134 32.02 9.79 -0.04
CA GLY A 134 32.16 8.92 -1.21
C GLY A 134 30.92 8.09 -1.53
N LEU A 135 29.77 8.35 -0.91
CA LEU A 135 28.51 7.72 -1.28
C LEU A 135 27.57 8.74 -1.93
N THR A 136 27.09 8.41 -3.11
CA THR A 136 26.07 9.19 -3.82
C THR A 136 24.80 8.38 -3.92
N PHE A 137 23.70 8.96 -3.46
CA PHE A 137 22.38 8.34 -3.48
C PHE A 137 21.51 9.04 -4.52
N ARG A 138 20.75 8.25 -5.27
CA ARG A 138 19.78 8.72 -6.26
C ARG A 138 18.46 8.03 -6.05
N ARG A 139 17.38 8.79 -6.24
CA ARG A 139 16.01 8.27 -6.25
C ARG A 139 15.31 8.78 -7.50
N ASP A 140 15.00 7.86 -8.41
CA ASP A 140 14.21 8.16 -9.60
C ASP A 140 12.76 7.80 -9.30
N ILE A 141 11.83 8.72 -9.60
CA ILE A 141 10.40 8.56 -9.35
C ILE A 141 9.67 8.82 -10.65
N SER A 142 8.86 7.88 -11.07
CA SER A 142 7.90 8.02 -12.16
C SER A 142 6.50 7.65 -11.68
N ILE A 143 5.50 8.12 -12.39
CA ILE A 143 4.09 7.81 -12.13
C ILE A 143 3.43 7.42 -13.44
N ASP A 144 2.50 6.48 -13.38
CA ASP A 144 1.67 6.14 -14.54
C ASP A 144 0.42 7.05 -14.63
N LYS A 145 -0.46 6.75 -15.57
CA LYS A 145 -1.70 7.51 -15.80
C LYS A 145 -2.77 7.34 -14.72
N ASP A 146 -2.66 6.31 -13.87
CA ASP A 146 -3.63 6.01 -12.82
C ASP A 146 -3.05 6.38 -11.44
N TYR A 147 -2.54 5.42 -10.65
CA TYR A 147 -2.17 5.66 -9.26
C TYR A 147 -0.85 4.98 -8.84
N LEU A 148 -0.09 4.43 -9.80
CA LEU A 148 1.12 3.68 -9.48
C LEU A 148 2.37 4.51 -9.69
N PHE A 149 3.09 4.72 -8.60
CA PHE A 149 4.45 5.28 -8.62
C PHE A 149 5.46 4.14 -8.73
N SER A 150 6.46 4.31 -9.57
CA SER A 150 7.65 3.45 -9.60
C SER A 150 8.83 4.21 -9.01
N ILE A 151 9.42 3.66 -7.96
CA ILE A 151 10.53 4.27 -7.23
C ILE A 151 11.77 3.40 -7.39
N LYS A 152 12.82 3.95 -7.98
CA LYS A 152 14.13 3.32 -8.06
C LYS A 152 15.10 4.04 -7.15
N GLN A 153 15.62 3.30 -6.16
CA GLN A 153 16.68 3.78 -5.27
C GLN A 153 18.01 3.24 -5.74
N THR A 154 18.98 4.10 -5.92
CA THR A 154 20.35 3.73 -6.32
C THR A 154 21.33 4.33 -5.32
N VAL A 155 22.37 3.58 -4.99
CA VAL A 155 23.55 4.07 -4.28
C VAL A 155 24.78 3.75 -5.11
N GLU A 156 25.68 4.73 -5.23
CA GLU A 156 26.99 4.60 -5.86
C GLU A 156 28.06 4.71 -4.77
N ASN A 157 28.91 3.70 -4.69
CA ASN A 157 30.02 3.68 -3.74
C ASN A 157 31.32 4.10 -4.45
N ASN A 158 31.65 5.37 -4.34
CA ASN A 158 32.90 5.95 -4.83
C ASN A 158 34.01 6.00 -3.76
N SER A 159 33.78 5.40 -2.59
CA SER A 159 34.79 5.25 -1.55
C SER A 159 35.72 4.08 -1.84
N ASP A 160 36.77 3.94 -1.03
CA ASP A 160 37.73 2.84 -1.09
C ASP A 160 37.34 1.62 -0.22
N LYS A 161 36.16 1.65 0.43
CA LYS A 161 35.70 0.63 1.38
C LYS A 161 34.42 -0.05 0.89
N ILE A 162 34.24 -1.28 1.32
CA ILE A 162 32.95 -1.95 1.19
C ILE A 162 31.99 -1.31 2.19
N VAL A 163 30.81 -0.90 1.72
CA VAL A 163 29.75 -0.34 2.57
C VAL A 163 28.58 -1.31 2.64
N ARG A 164 27.95 -1.38 3.80
CA ARG A 164 26.82 -2.28 4.06
C ARG A 164 25.59 -1.47 4.42
N MET A 165 24.49 -1.74 3.77
CA MET A 165 23.21 -1.07 4.06
C MET A 165 22.04 -1.90 3.53
N ARG A 166 20.84 -1.55 3.96
CA ARG A 166 19.60 -2.16 3.44
C ARG A 166 18.62 -1.10 2.95
N PRO A 167 18.06 -1.24 1.75
CA PRO A 167 17.01 -0.35 1.27
C PRO A 167 15.67 -0.69 1.92
N TYR A 168 14.88 0.34 2.18
CA TYR A 168 13.54 0.21 2.76
C TYR A 168 12.57 1.23 2.16
N GLY A 169 11.26 0.98 2.36
CA GLY A 169 10.19 1.94 2.16
C GLY A 169 9.18 1.85 3.28
N ILE A 170 8.59 2.98 3.62
CA ILE A 170 7.70 3.16 4.76
C ILE A 170 6.45 3.90 4.31
N ILE A 171 5.30 3.51 4.84
CA ILE A 171 4.09 4.34 4.91
C ILE A 171 3.83 4.61 6.39
N ALA A 172 3.69 5.87 6.78
CA ALA A 172 3.40 6.26 8.15
C ALA A 172 2.10 7.06 8.19
N ARG A 173 1.28 6.77 9.19
CA ARG A 173 0.01 7.44 9.45
C ARG A 173 -0.10 7.81 10.92
N LYS A 174 -0.45 9.06 11.20
CA LYS A 174 -0.68 9.55 12.56
C LYS A 174 -2.11 9.30 12.97
N GLY A 175 -2.27 8.61 14.10
CA GLY A 175 -3.57 8.29 14.68
C GLY A 175 -4.40 7.35 13.81
N GLU A 176 -5.46 6.88 14.39
CA GLU A 176 -6.51 6.13 13.71
C GLU A 176 -7.39 7.11 12.93
N PRO A 177 -7.70 6.85 11.64
CA PRO A 177 -8.60 7.71 10.88
C PRO A 177 -10.03 7.60 11.40
N ASP A 178 -10.86 8.62 11.09
CA ASP A 178 -12.31 8.54 11.32
C ASP A 178 -12.91 7.41 10.49
N MET A 179 -12.97 6.20 11.06
CA MET A 179 -13.56 5.04 10.42
C MET A 179 -15.08 5.16 10.37
N ARG A 180 -15.67 4.79 9.25
CA ARG A 180 -17.14 4.82 9.11
C ARG A 180 -17.85 3.71 9.88
N GLY A 181 -17.09 2.80 10.52
CA GLY A 181 -17.61 1.76 11.40
C GLY A 181 -18.60 0.81 10.73
N PHE A 182 -18.46 0.54 9.45
CA PHE A 182 -19.31 -0.40 8.73
C PHE A 182 -18.74 -1.80 8.90
N PHE A 183 -19.37 -2.64 9.66
CA PHE A 183 -18.97 -4.02 10.04
C PHE A 183 -18.60 -4.96 8.88
N ILE A 184 -18.68 -4.54 7.64
CA ILE A 184 -18.56 -5.42 6.48
C ILE A 184 -17.28 -5.17 5.71
N LEU A 185 -16.62 -4.02 5.89
CA LEU A 185 -15.42 -3.64 5.13
C LEU A 185 -14.24 -3.42 6.06
N HIS A 186 -13.11 -4.05 5.74
CA HIS A 186 -11.87 -3.86 6.47
C HIS A 186 -11.25 -2.48 6.18
N GLU A 187 -10.96 -1.73 7.24
CA GLU A 187 -10.21 -0.48 7.24
C GLU A 187 -9.05 -0.62 8.23
N GLY A 188 -7.81 -0.62 7.75
CA GLY A 188 -6.63 -0.91 8.57
C GLY A 188 -5.40 -1.21 7.71
N ILE A 189 -4.63 -2.20 8.13
CA ILE A 189 -3.49 -2.69 7.37
C ILE A 189 -3.90 -3.92 6.56
N VAL A 190 -3.48 -3.95 5.31
CA VAL A 190 -3.61 -5.11 4.45
C VAL A 190 -2.21 -5.53 3.99
N ARG A 191 -1.94 -6.83 4.10
CA ARG A 191 -0.64 -7.41 3.78
C ARG A 191 -0.83 -8.73 3.05
N PHE A 192 -0.11 -8.93 1.96
CA PHE A 192 0.00 -10.21 1.25
C PHE A 192 1.43 -10.72 1.30
N GLN A 193 1.61 -12.00 1.51
CA GLN A 193 2.92 -12.63 1.63
C GLN A 193 2.87 -14.10 1.22
N ASP A 194 3.56 -14.45 0.15
CA ASP A 194 3.76 -15.85 -0.31
C ASP A 194 2.48 -16.70 -0.33
N GLY A 195 1.33 -16.12 -0.71
CA GLY A 195 0.03 -16.80 -0.81
C GLY A 195 -0.95 -16.51 0.33
N GLU A 196 -0.51 -15.90 1.42
CA GLU A 196 -1.35 -15.53 2.57
C GLU A 196 -1.71 -14.05 2.54
N LEU A 197 -2.99 -13.74 2.76
CA LEU A 197 -3.52 -12.38 2.93
C LEU A 197 -3.86 -12.17 4.40
N ASP A 198 -3.27 -11.16 5.01
CA ASP A 198 -3.57 -10.74 6.38
C ASP A 198 -4.27 -9.37 6.34
N GLU A 199 -5.33 -9.25 7.08
CA GLU A 199 -6.05 -8.02 7.37
C GLU A 199 -5.90 -7.73 8.86
N LEU A 200 -5.34 -6.58 9.22
CA LEU A 200 -5.01 -6.19 10.59
C LEU A 200 -5.72 -4.88 10.94
N ASP A 201 -6.51 -4.89 11.98
CA ASP A 201 -7.12 -3.69 12.51
C ASP A 201 -6.08 -2.83 13.23
N TYR A 202 -6.35 -1.54 13.42
CA TYR A 202 -5.43 -0.63 14.15
C TYR A 202 -5.15 -1.14 15.56
N SER A 203 -6.16 -1.69 16.25
CA SER A 203 -6.03 -2.28 17.58
C SER A 203 -5.10 -3.51 17.61
N ASP A 204 -5.03 -4.30 16.55
CA ASP A 204 -4.11 -5.45 16.51
C ASP A 204 -2.64 -4.99 16.60
N LEU A 205 -2.31 -3.83 16.00
CA LEU A 205 -0.96 -3.28 16.07
C LEU A 205 -0.60 -2.77 17.47
N GLU A 206 -1.59 -2.32 18.21
CA GLU A 206 -1.41 -1.89 19.62
C GLU A 206 -1.09 -3.07 20.53
N ASP A 207 -1.61 -4.26 20.19
CA ASP A 207 -1.44 -5.49 20.95
C ASP A 207 -0.16 -6.27 20.60
N PHE A 208 0.62 -5.88 19.58
CA PHE A 208 1.87 -6.53 19.22
C PHE A 208 2.93 -6.39 20.32
N GLU A 209 3.91 -7.29 20.32
CA GLU A 209 5.03 -7.22 21.27
C GLU A 209 5.87 -5.95 21.05
N PHE A 210 6.20 -5.28 22.16
CA PHE A 210 7.06 -4.10 22.13
C PHE A 210 8.52 -4.47 21.84
N SER A 211 9.08 -3.89 20.80
CA SER A 211 10.50 -3.99 20.46
C SER A 211 11.26 -2.75 20.92
N GLY A 212 12.20 -2.91 21.84
CA GLY A 212 13.05 -1.82 22.31
C GLY A 212 13.94 -1.22 21.21
N ASN A 213 14.36 -2.02 20.22
CA ASN A 213 15.15 -1.57 19.08
C ASN A 213 14.32 -0.70 18.14
N GLU A 214 13.07 -1.07 17.92
CA GLU A 214 12.14 -0.35 17.03
C GLU A 214 11.41 0.79 17.76
N ARG A 215 11.41 0.81 19.10
CA ARG A 215 10.63 1.71 19.96
C ARG A 215 9.15 1.72 19.60
N ALA A 216 8.62 0.57 19.24
CA ALA A 216 7.25 0.37 18.80
C ALA A 216 6.79 -1.05 19.08
N ASN A 217 5.49 -1.26 19.14
CA ASN A 217 4.92 -2.59 19.01
C ASN A 217 5.04 -3.01 17.55
N VAL A 218 5.53 -4.23 17.28
CA VAL A 218 5.88 -4.62 15.91
C VAL A 218 5.63 -6.10 15.65
N GLU A 219 5.08 -6.38 14.48
CA GLU A 219 5.06 -7.70 13.88
C GLU A 219 5.81 -7.70 12.55
N GLU A 220 6.81 -8.56 12.44
CA GLU A 220 7.63 -8.72 11.24
C GLU A 220 7.31 -10.04 10.53
N LYS A 221 7.24 -10.03 9.21
CA LYS A 221 7.05 -11.23 8.39
C LYS A 221 8.08 -11.27 7.25
N ASN A 222 8.63 -12.46 7.03
CA ASN A 222 9.57 -12.69 5.94
C ASN A 222 8.81 -13.10 4.68
N VAL A 223 9.05 -12.39 3.59
CA VAL A 223 8.52 -12.67 2.25
C VAL A 223 9.62 -13.30 1.41
N LYS A 224 9.36 -14.45 0.79
CA LYS A 224 10.34 -15.20 0.00
C LYS A 224 10.30 -14.80 -1.47
N THR A 225 9.12 -14.65 -2.03
CA THR A 225 8.93 -14.46 -3.47
C THR A 225 7.96 -13.36 -3.84
N SER A 226 6.86 -13.22 -3.13
CA SER A 226 5.81 -12.26 -3.50
C SER A 226 5.12 -11.67 -2.28
N GLY A 227 4.89 -10.37 -2.32
CA GLY A 227 4.19 -9.69 -1.24
C GLY A 227 4.07 -8.19 -1.44
N TRP A 228 3.18 -7.62 -0.66
CA TRP A 228 2.94 -6.19 -0.56
C TRP A 228 2.31 -5.86 0.80
N ILE A 229 2.42 -4.62 1.25
CA ILE A 229 1.87 -4.17 2.52
C ILE A 229 1.45 -2.70 2.43
N GLY A 230 0.34 -2.34 3.08
CA GLY A 230 -0.10 -0.96 3.14
C GLY A 230 -1.30 -0.73 4.01
N PHE A 231 -1.84 0.49 3.95
CA PHE A 231 -3.08 0.87 4.59
C PHE A 231 -4.22 0.87 3.59
N THR A 232 -5.37 0.38 4.02
CA THR A 232 -6.61 0.41 3.27
C THR A 232 -7.67 1.14 4.07
N ASP A 233 -8.31 2.12 3.44
CA ASP A 233 -9.49 2.82 3.91
C ASP A 233 -10.71 2.34 3.10
N HIS A 234 -11.88 2.84 3.38
CA HIS A 234 -13.12 2.45 2.69
C HIS A 234 -13.00 2.51 1.15
N TYR A 235 -12.47 3.59 0.60
CA TYR A 235 -12.37 3.83 -0.85
C TYR A 235 -10.93 3.98 -1.35
N TRP A 236 -9.97 4.20 -0.45
CA TRP A 236 -8.61 4.58 -0.77
C TRP A 236 -7.62 3.56 -0.24
N MET A 237 -6.46 3.51 -0.84
CA MET A 237 -5.39 2.61 -0.38
C MET A 237 -4.03 3.22 -0.70
N THR A 238 -3.07 2.99 0.19
CA THR A 238 -1.66 3.28 -0.05
C THR A 238 -0.85 2.04 0.27
N THR A 239 -0.18 1.46 -0.72
CA THR A 239 0.45 0.13 -0.61
C THR A 239 1.84 0.12 -1.22
N LEU A 240 2.80 -0.42 -0.48
CA LEU A 240 4.16 -0.71 -0.95
C LEU A 240 4.18 -2.10 -1.56
N ALA A 241 4.61 -2.18 -2.81
CA ALA A 241 4.80 -3.44 -3.53
C ALA A 241 6.25 -3.54 -4.03
N PRO A 242 7.17 -4.14 -3.25
CA PRO A 242 8.52 -4.43 -3.68
C PRO A 242 8.54 -5.31 -4.93
N LYS A 243 9.66 -5.33 -5.63
CA LYS A 243 9.80 -6.14 -6.83
C LYS A 243 9.53 -7.62 -6.51
N GLN A 244 8.58 -8.21 -7.19
CA GLN A 244 8.22 -9.61 -7.03
C GLN A 244 9.35 -10.54 -7.49
N GLY A 245 9.50 -11.70 -6.84
CA GLY A 245 10.60 -12.63 -7.05
C GLY A 245 11.86 -12.34 -6.20
N ALA A 246 11.88 -11.23 -5.44
CA ALA A 246 12.93 -10.93 -4.48
C ALA A 246 12.46 -11.23 -3.05
N SER A 247 13.37 -11.68 -2.19
CA SER A 247 13.07 -11.82 -0.77
C SER A 247 13.18 -10.46 -0.06
N PHE A 248 12.26 -10.21 0.86
CA PHE A 248 12.25 -9.03 1.71
C PHE A 248 11.48 -9.32 3.01
N GLN A 249 11.49 -8.40 3.94
CA GLN A 249 10.72 -8.45 5.17
C GLN A 249 9.66 -7.35 5.13
N THR A 250 8.45 -7.64 5.59
CA THR A 250 7.44 -6.64 5.91
C THR A 250 7.34 -6.45 7.40
N ALA A 251 6.99 -5.26 7.86
CA ALA A 251 6.65 -5.01 9.24
C ALA A 251 5.44 -4.08 9.34
N ALA A 252 4.58 -4.38 10.32
CA ALA A 252 3.50 -3.51 10.77
C ALA A 252 3.84 -3.06 12.20
N LYS A 253 3.75 -1.74 12.48
CA LYS A 253 4.22 -1.14 13.73
C LYS A 253 3.23 -0.13 14.28
N TYR A 254 3.20 -0.03 15.61
CA TYR A 254 2.55 1.07 16.32
C TYR A 254 3.49 1.68 17.36
N SER A 255 3.68 2.97 17.29
CA SER A 255 4.42 3.74 18.29
C SER A 255 3.45 4.53 19.16
N ALA A 256 3.19 4.08 20.38
CA ALA A 256 2.30 4.76 21.31
C ALA A 256 2.81 6.17 21.73
N GLU A 257 4.14 6.34 21.83
CA GLU A 257 4.76 7.65 22.15
C GLU A 257 4.41 8.72 21.12
N ARG A 258 4.24 8.31 19.86
CA ARG A 258 4.04 9.22 18.71
C ARG A 258 2.65 9.13 18.12
N ASP A 259 1.83 8.22 18.61
CA ASP A 259 0.53 7.89 18.05
C ASP A 259 0.64 7.66 16.52
N THR A 260 1.53 6.74 16.12
CA THR A 260 1.86 6.54 14.72
C THR A 260 1.83 5.07 14.36
N TYR A 261 1.02 4.75 13.38
CA TYR A 261 0.98 3.46 12.71
C TYR A 261 1.90 3.51 11.49
N GLN A 262 2.66 2.44 11.27
CA GLN A 262 3.63 2.37 10.19
C GLN A 262 3.61 0.98 9.55
N THR A 263 3.58 0.95 8.23
CA THR A 263 3.86 -0.25 7.45
C THR A 263 5.14 -0.04 6.67
N GLU A 264 5.93 -1.10 6.52
CA GLU A 264 7.20 -1.00 5.80
C GLU A 264 7.60 -2.31 5.14
N PHE A 265 8.46 -2.19 4.15
CA PHE A 265 9.27 -3.30 3.66
C PHE A 265 10.76 -3.00 3.86
N ARG A 266 11.53 -4.07 4.02
CA ARG A 266 13.00 -4.02 4.16
C ARG A 266 13.61 -5.09 3.26
N TYR A 267 14.47 -4.71 2.33
CA TYR A 267 15.28 -5.69 1.62
C TYR A 267 16.40 -6.24 2.52
N PRO A 268 17.04 -7.36 2.17
CA PRO A 268 18.23 -7.84 2.86
C PRO A 268 19.36 -6.80 2.86
N VAL A 269 20.26 -6.89 3.84
CA VAL A 269 21.50 -6.10 3.84
C VAL A 269 22.35 -6.49 2.63
N VAL A 270 22.88 -5.51 1.94
CA VAL A 270 23.75 -5.69 0.77
C VAL A 270 25.13 -5.10 1.01
N ASP A 271 26.15 -5.79 0.49
CA ASP A 271 27.54 -5.33 0.47
C ASP A 271 27.84 -4.67 -0.86
N ILE A 272 28.15 -3.38 -0.85
CA ILE A 272 28.39 -2.58 -2.04
C ILE A 272 29.90 -2.34 -2.14
N GLN A 273 30.53 -2.92 -3.16
CA GLN A 273 31.96 -2.85 -3.38
C GLN A 273 32.40 -1.43 -3.81
N PRO A 274 33.66 -1.04 -3.57
CA PRO A 274 34.24 0.18 -4.13
C PRO A 274 34.05 0.28 -5.65
N ALA A 275 33.77 1.48 -6.13
CA ALA A 275 33.54 1.80 -7.54
C ALA A 275 32.39 1.00 -8.19
N THR A 276 31.39 0.57 -7.40
CA THR A 276 30.18 -0.10 -7.88
C THR A 276 28.92 0.64 -7.45
N SER A 277 27.82 0.30 -8.10
CA SER A 277 26.50 0.80 -7.72
C SER A 277 25.53 -0.36 -7.45
N TYR A 278 24.52 -0.09 -6.62
CA TYR A 278 23.44 -1.01 -6.35
C TYR A 278 22.09 -0.29 -6.47
N SER A 279 21.11 -0.94 -7.07
CA SER A 279 19.78 -0.36 -7.27
C SER A 279 18.68 -1.35 -6.89
N VAL A 280 17.60 -0.81 -6.34
CA VAL A 280 16.34 -1.53 -6.13
C VAL A 280 15.17 -0.74 -6.68
N GLU A 281 14.14 -1.46 -7.13
CA GLU A 281 12.90 -0.88 -7.63
C GLU A 281 11.73 -1.33 -6.77
N THR A 282 10.79 -0.43 -6.53
CA THR A 282 9.59 -0.67 -5.72
C THR A 282 8.43 0.09 -6.33
N ASN A 283 7.25 -0.50 -6.32
CA ASN A 283 6.03 0.18 -6.67
C ASN A 283 5.32 0.69 -5.42
N LEU A 284 4.71 1.87 -5.55
CA LEU A 284 3.81 2.44 -4.57
C LEU A 284 2.46 2.67 -5.25
N PHE A 285 1.44 2.00 -4.80
CA PHE A 285 0.08 2.36 -5.14
C PHE A 285 -0.41 3.41 -4.13
N ALA A 286 -0.94 4.55 -4.61
CA ALA A 286 -1.54 5.57 -3.76
C ALA A 286 -2.74 6.17 -4.49
N GLY A 287 -3.96 5.69 -4.19
CA GLY A 287 -5.13 6.09 -4.94
C GLY A 287 -6.44 5.42 -4.55
N ALA A 288 -7.41 5.54 -5.42
CA ALA A 288 -8.73 4.92 -5.27
C ALA A 288 -8.68 3.41 -5.54
N LYS A 289 -9.43 2.63 -4.76
CA LYS A 289 -9.55 1.17 -4.94
C LYS A 289 -10.41 0.81 -6.15
N GLU A 290 -10.00 1.25 -7.33
CA GLU A 290 -10.65 0.92 -8.59
C GLU A 290 -10.23 -0.46 -9.06
N TRP A 291 -11.18 -1.35 -9.18
CA TRP A 291 -10.91 -2.72 -9.63
C TRP A 291 -10.15 -2.80 -10.97
N ALA A 292 -10.48 -1.90 -11.91
CA ALA A 292 -9.83 -1.89 -13.22
C ALA A 292 -8.34 -1.59 -13.13
N ALA A 293 -7.95 -0.56 -12.36
CA ALA A 293 -6.58 -0.17 -12.13
C ALA A 293 -5.81 -1.27 -11.37
N ILE A 294 -6.36 -1.75 -10.25
CA ILE A 294 -5.76 -2.79 -9.41
C ILE A 294 -5.56 -4.10 -10.19
N ASN A 295 -6.58 -4.54 -10.96
CA ASN A 295 -6.47 -5.75 -11.80
C ASN A 295 -5.47 -5.57 -12.97
N SER A 296 -5.31 -4.34 -13.48
CA SER A 296 -4.26 -4.04 -14.46
C SER A 296 -2.87 -4.18 -13.84
N TYR A 297 -2.65 -3.65 -12.64
CA TYR A 297 -1.37 -3.74 -11.93
C TYR A 297 -1.01 -5.15 -11.51
N GLU A 298 -1.98 -5.97 -11.08
CA GLU A 298 -1.76 -7.38 -10.81
C GLU A 298 -1.14 -8.08 -12.01
N LYS A 299 -1.58 -7.75 -13.23
CA LYS A 299 -1.11 -8.38 -14.46
C LYS A 299 0.16 -7.75 -15.05
N SER A 300 0.22 -6.42 -15.11
CA SER A 300 1.30 -5.70 -15.80
C SER A 300 2.58 -5.60 -14.96
N HIS A 301 2.45 -5.54 -13.64
CA HIS A 301 3.57 -5.45 -12.70
C HIS A 301 3.79 -6.73 -11.90
N ASN A 302 3.01 -7.80 -12.21
CA ASN A 302 3.04 -9.09 -11.50
C ASN A 302 2.87 -8.95 -9.97
N ILE A 303 2.07 -7.98 -9.51
CA ILE A 303 1.77 -7.81 -8.08
C ILE A 303 0.74 -8.88 -7.70
N GLU A 304 1.21 -10.00 -7.20
CA GLU A 304 0.39 -11.18 -6.95
C GLU A 304 -0.77 -10.87 -5.99
N LYS A 305 -1.99 -11.33 -6.36
CA LYS A 305 -3.18 -11.15 -5.54
C LYS A 305 -3.53 -9.70 -5.18
N PHE A 306 -3.11 -8.73 -5.99
CA PHE A 306 -3.36 -7.32 -5.70
C PHE A 306 -4.85 -6.97 -5.74
N VAL A 307 -5.65 -7.69 -6.53
CA VAL A 307 -7.13 -7.58 -6.53
C VAL A 307 -7.74 -7.96 -5.17
N ASP A 308 -7.04 -8.77 -4.37
CA ASP A 308 -7.48 -9.18 -3.05
C ASP A 308 -7.27 -8.09 -1.97
N SER A 309 -6.60 -6.97 -2.32
CA SER A 309 -6.59 -5.76 -1.49
C SER A 309 -7.95 -5.05 -1.41
N ILE A 310 -8.87 -5.38 -2.33
CA ILE A 310 -10.27 -5.00 -2.24
C ILE A 310 -10.97 -6.04 -1.37
N ASP A 311 -11.61 -5.61 -0.30
CA ASP A 311 -12.41 -6.51 0.53
C ASP A 311 -13.63 -7.01 -0.26
N TRP A 312 -13.65 -8.30 -0.52
CA TRP A 312 -14.73 -8.99 -1.24
C TRP A 312 -15.78 -9.58 -0.29
N GLY A 313 -15.56 -9.49 0.99
CA GLY A 313 -16.39 -10.06 2.04
C GLY A 313 -16.34 -11.59 2.10
N TRP A 314 -17.08 -12.16 3.02
CA TRP A 314 -17.13 -13.62 3.28
C TRP A 314 -17.52 -14.46 2.06
N PHE A 315 -18.30 -13.89 1.16
CA PHE A 315 -18.78 -14.59 -0.04
C PHE A 315 -17.92 -14.26 -1.28
N PHE A 316 -16.61 -14.05 -1.10
CA PHE A 316 -15.68 -13.66 -2.18
C PHE A 316 -15.76 -14.59 -3.41
N PHE A 317 -16.03 -15.88 -3.21
CA PHE A 317 -16.21 -16.86 -4.29
C PHE A 317 -17.44 -16.57 -5.17
N LEU A 318 -18.41 -15.82 -4.66
CA LEU A 318 -19.62 -15.38 -5.37
C LEU A 318 -19.51 -13.92 -5.81
N THR A 319 -19.03 -13.03 -4.94
CA THR A 319 -18.95 -11.59 -5.21
C THR A 319 -17.97 -11.27 -6.35
N LYS A 320 -16.80 -11.89 -6.38
CA LYS A 320 -15.82 -11.69 -7.47
C LYS A 320 -16.36 -12.06 -8.87
N PRO A 321 -16.95 -13.25 -9.11
CA PRO A 321 -17.57 -13.57 -10.39
C PRO A 321 -18.71 -12.63 -10.78
N ILE A 322 -19.60 -12.30 -9.82
CA ILE A 322 -20.72 -11.39 -10.05
C ILE A 322 -20.20 -10.00 -10.45
N PHE A 323 -19.19 -9.50 -9.77
CA PHE A 323 -18.57 -8.21 -10.10
C PHE A 323 -17.93 -8.20 -11.49
N ARG A 324 -17.23 -9.30 -11.88
CA ARG A 324 -16.68 -9.45 -13.23
C ARG A 324 -17.76 -9.39 -14.31
N VAL A 325 -18.90 -10.05 -14.08
CA VAL A 325 -20.05 -9.98 -15.00
C VAL A 325 -20.63 -8.57 -15.05
N LEU A 326 -20.75 -7.89 -13.92
CA LEU A 326 -21.22 -6.50 -13.87
C LEU A 326 -20.27 -5.57 -14.66
N PHE A 327 -18.97 -5.70 -14.46
CA PHE A 327 -17.98 -4.91 -15.16
C PHE A 327 -17.99 -5.18 -16.67
N TRP A 328 -18.14 -6.45 -17.08
CA TRP A 328 -18.28 -6.82 -18.47
C TRP A 328 -19.56 -6.24 -19.09
N LEU A 329 -20.68 -6.30 -18.39
CA LEU A 329 -21.92 -5.64 -18.83
C LEU A 329 -21.74 -4.14 -18.99
N ASN A 330 -21.08 -3.49 -18.04
CA ASN A 330 -20.83 -2.06 -18.09
C ASN A 330 -19.93 -1.67 -19.28
N SER A 331 -18.96 -2.50 -19.65
CA SER A 331 -18.11 -2.25 -20.81
C SER A 331 -18.86 -2.30 -22.14
N ILE A 332 -19.99 -3.06 -22.20
CA ILE A 332 -20.86 -3.15 -23.39
C ILE A 332 -21.94 -2.08 -23.40
N ILE A 333 -22.59 -1.89 -22.26
CA ILE A 333 -23.78 -1.01 -22.13
C ILE A 333 -23.35 0.46 -21.97
N GLY A 334 -22.16 0.72 -21.38
CA GLY A 334 -21.67 2.07 -21.11
C GLY A 334 -22.43 2.83 -20.01
N ASN A 335 -23.32 2.15 -19.28
CA ASN A 335 -24.09 2.76 -18.19
C ASN A 335 -24.25 1.77 -17.04
N MET A 336 -23.74 2.14 -15.86
CA MET A 336 -23.73 1.28 -14.68
C MET A 336 -25.14 0.89 -14.20
N GLY A 337 -26.11 1.81 -14.25
CA GLY A 337 -27.49 1.55 -13.85
C GLY A 337 -28.12 0.43 -14.69
N TRP A 338 -28.03 0.52 -16.01
CA TRP A 338 -28.51 -0.52 -16.91
C TRP A 338 -27.75 -1.83 -16.78
N SER A 339 -26.46 -1.77 -16.46
CA SER A 339 -25.64 -2.96 -16.20
C SER A 339 -26.09 -3.71 -14.95
N ILE A 340 -26.49 -3.01 -13.90
CA ILE A 340 -27.08 -3.59 -12.68
C ILE A 340 -28.43 -4.25 -13.00
N VAL A 341 -29.28 -3.61 -13.81
CA VAL A 341 -30.54 -4.22 -14.26
C VAL A 341 -30.27 -5.49 -15.07
N GLY A 342 -29.34 -5.43 -16.03
CA GLY A 342 -28.92 -6.57 -16.83
C GLY A 342 -28.38 -7.74 -15.96
N LEU A 343 -27.51 -7.44 -15.02
CA LEU A 343 -27.00 -8.43 -14.05
C LEU A 343 -28.14 -9.06 -13.25
N THR A 344 -29.09 -8.26 -12.77
CA THR A 344 -30.27 -8.75 -12.03
C THR A 344 -31.09 -9.72 -12.88
N LEU A 345 -31.29 -9.43 -14.16
CA LEU A 345 -32.01 -10.32 -15.09
C LEU A 345 -31.25 -11.65 -15.26
N ILE A 346 -29.93 -11.61 -15.45
CA ILE A 346 -29.10 -12.80 -15.58
C ILE A 346 -29.22 -13.67 -14.33
N ILE A 347 -29.02 -13.09 -13.14
CA ILE A 347 -29.10 -13.84 -11.86
C ILE A 347 -30.50 -14.44 -11.68
N LYS A 348 -31.57 -13.66 -11.92
CA LYS A 348 -32.95 -14.16 -11.81
C LYS A 348 -33.22 -15.30 -12.80
N THR A 349 -32.72 -15.23 -14.01
CA THR A 349 -32.88 -16.28 -15.00
C THR A 349 -32.21 -17.57 -14.58
N ILE A 350 -30.97 -17.47 -14.05
CA ILE A 350 -30.24 -18.64 -13.53
C ILE A 350 -30.95 -19.27 -12.32
N LEU A 351 -31.53 -18.45 -11.44
CA LEU A 351 -32.21 -18.92 -10.23
C LEU A 351 -33.68 -19.33 -10.50
N PHE A 352 -34.25 -19.00 -11.66
CA PHE A 352 -35.65 -19.27 -11.99
C PHE A 352 -36.06 -20.73 -11.84
N PRO A 353 -35.29 -21.75 -12.32
CA PRO A 353 -35.65 -23.14 -12.15
C PRO A 353 -35.75 -23.56 -10.69
N LEU A 354 -34.89 -23.03 -9.82
CA LEU A 354 -34.90 -23.28 -8.38
C LEU A 354 -36.11 -22.63 -7.70
N ALA A 355 -36.37 -21.37 -8.03
CA ALA A 355 -37.54 -20.64 -7.55
C ALA A 355 -38.86 -21.35 -7.97
N TYR A 356 -38.96 -21.78 -9.22
CA TYR A 356 -40.12 -22.51 -9.73
C TYR A 356 -40.33 -23.81 -8.95
N LYS A 357 -39.30 -24.63 -8.75
CA LYS A 357 -39.39 -25.86 -7.95
C LYS A 357 -39.83 -25.59 -6.52
N SER A 358 -39.32 -24.53 -5.90
CA SER A 358 -39.71 -24.12 -4.54
C SER A 358 -41.18 -23.76 -4.47
N HIS A 359 -41.66 -22.94 -5.42
CA HIS A 359 -43.08 -22.58 -5.47
C HIS A 359 -44.01 -23.80 -5.68
N VAL A 360 -43.65 -24.71 -6.60
CA VAL A 360 -44.40 -25.95 -6.83
C VAL A 360 -44.41 -26.82 -5.57
N SER A 361 -43.29 -26.94 -4.87
CA SER A 361 -43.18 -27.69 -3.63
C SER A 361 -44.06 -27.11 -2.51
N MET A 362 -44.05 -25.77 -2.36
CA MET A 362 -44.93 -25.07 -1.41
C MET A 362 -46.40 -25.23 -1.76
N ALA A 363 -46.80 -25.20 -3.04
CA ALA A 363 -48.18 -25.43 -3.47
C ALA A 363 -48.64 -26.82 -3.12
N ARG A 364 -47.79 -27.85 -3.38
CA ARG A 364 -48.10 -29.26 -3.00
C ARG A 364 -48.21 -29.44 -1.50
N MET A 365 -47.38 -28.75 -0.71
CA MET A 365 -47.44 -28.81 0.74
C MET A 365 -48.74 -28.23 1.29
N LYS A 366 -49.25 -27.14 0.69
CA LYS A 366 -50.55 -26.57 1.02
C LYS A 366 -51.72 -27.48 0.66
N GLU A 367 -51.64 -28.24 -0.42
CA GLU A 367 -52.65 -29.25 -0.80
C GLU A 367 -52.68 -30.43 0.18
N LEU A 368 -51.55 -30.81 0.78
CA LEU A 368 -51.44 -31.90 1.74
C LEU A 368 -51.82 -31.47 3.18
N GLN A 369 -51.85 -30.16 3.49
CA GLN A 369 -52.22 -29.68 4.82
C GLN A 369 -53.55 -30.23 5.37
N PRO A 370 -54.67 -30.21 4.61
CA PRO A 370 -55.93 -30.72 5.11
C PRO A 370 -55.96 -32.26 5.33
N GLU A 371 -55.13 -33.02 4.61
CA GLU A 371 -54.98 -34.46 4.87
C GLU A 371 -54.14 -34.75 6.12
N MET A 372 -53.11 -33.93 6.37
CA MET A 372 -52.30 -34.01 7.59
C MET A 372 -53.09 -33.62 8.85
N GLU A 373 -54.04 -32.68 8.75
CA GLU A 373 -54.93 -32.33 9.85
C GLU A 373 -55.89 -33.49 10.19
N LYS A 374 -56.44 -34.17 9.17
CA LYS A 374 -57.32 -35.35 9.36
C LYS A 374 -56.64 -36.58 9.99
N ILE A 375 -55.30 -36.68 9.89
CA ILE A 375 -54.52 -37.75 10.48
C ILE A 375 -54.14 -37.42 11.94
N LYS A 376 -54.23 -36.14 12.33
CA LYS A 376 -53.91 -35.65 13.66
C LYS A 376 -55.08 -35.64 14.60
N GLU A 377 -56.32 -35.73 14.09
CA GLU A 377 -57.56 -36.02 14.80
C GLU A 377 -57.71 -37.54 14.94
#